data_7ad179890bab5f3b090077ed9dea6183
#
_entry.id   7ad179890bab5f3b090077ed9dea6183
#
_cell.length_a   1.000
_cell.length_b   1.000
_cell.length_c   1.000
_cell.angle_alpha   90.00
_cell.angle_beta   90.00
_cell.angle_gamma   90.00
#
_symmetry.space_group_name_H-M   'P 1'
#
loop_
_entity.id
_entity.type
_entity.pdbx_description
1 polymer ?
#
loop_
_entity_poly.entity_id
_entity_poly.type
_entity_poly.pdbx_seq_one_letter_code
_entity_poly.pdbx_strand_id
1 'polypeptide(L)'
;MAFSASALSVKTLGALLLVAADLLSAQTAPTHGVRPRRLAIRGAMVVEGNATPAEGPKDIIIEGNRIVQIVSLDPAAIRNGTARRPPADVEIDASGKYVGPGLINLHGHVQDERAGLAQPLEYQFKLWLGMGITTVRDVSSETPKTLQLRARSLAGEVMAPRFYVYARYAYMPVPRNEAEARQRVRDLKAQGVDGLKLFGMDKDVYGPVLDEARKQGLRVAHHMAVDETNALDAAANGLTSLEHWYGVPDAAIPDGVQHFPSNFNYADEGMRFRLAGRLWREADPAKLQDVLKAMVKGGVAWNPTLDIYEASRDLQRAETQPWYGEYLHPTLEKFFRPDPSNHGSYFANWSSTDEAFWKENYRIWFGAVRDFERLGGVIGAGEDAGFIYQVYGFGLIRELELHQEAGFPTLKVLQHATANNALILGQQENLGRVRPGYLADLVILNGNPLEDLKVFYPPRADAAAGPGGGVAWTIKDGIPYDAQRLLREVRELVSTAKRSSSR
;
A
#
# COMPACT_ATOMS: atom_id res chain seq x y z
N MET A 1 29.55 -66.54 58.35
CA MET A 1 28.11 -66.38 57.93
C MET A 1 28.06 -65.12 57.13
N ALA A 2 27.87 -65.25 55.83
CA ALA A 2 27.88 -64.15 54.89
C ALA A 2 26.49 -63.63 54.68
N PHE A 3 26.33 -62.34 54.74
CA PHE A 3 25.11 -61.69 54.25
C PHE A 3 25.42 -60.96 52.92
N SER A 4 24.70 -61.42 51.90
CA SER A 4 24.71 -60.83 50.56
C SER A 4 23.77 -59.63 50.59
N ALA A 5 24.22 -58.47 50.15
CA ALA A 5 23.44 -57.29 49.83
C ALA A 5 23.24 -57.22 48.33
N SER A 6 21.98 -57.36 47.92
CA SER A 6 21.53 -57.30 46.53
C SER A 6 21.60 -55.87 45.97
N ALA A 7 22.27 -55.77 44.84
CA ALA A 7 22.26 -54.57 43.99
C ALA A 7 20.90 -54.47 43.29
N LEU A 8 20.10 -53.48 43.63
CA LEU A 8 18.89 -53.09 42.88
C LEU A 8 18.97 -51.64 42.42
N SER A 9 18.92 -51.50 41.12
CA SER A 9 18.31 -50.36 40.43
C SER A 9 18.99 -49.02 40.43
N VAL A 10 20.00 -48.89 39.57
CA VAL A 10 20.44 -47.58 38.99
C VAL A 10 19.92 -47.38 37.54
N LYS A 11 19.21 -48.38 36.98
CA LYS A 11 18.75 -48.29 35.56
C LYS A 11 17.38 -47.65 35.38
N THR A 12 16.62 -47.36 36.42
CA THR A 12 15.27 -46.81 36.31
C THR A 12 15.20 -45.29 36.48
N LEU A 13 16.23 -44.63 36.96
CA LEU A 13 16.29 -43.16 37.07
C LEU A 13 16.74 -42.45 35.80
N GLY A 14 17.48 -43.16 34.89
CA GLY A 14 17.97 -42.59 33.64
C GLY A 14 16.92 -42.47 32.53
N ALA A 15 15.85 -43.28 32.59
CA ALA A 15 14.80 -43.27 31.58
C ALA A 15 13.70 -42.19 31.84
N LEU A 16 13.54 -41.74 33.08
CA LEU A 16 12.62 -40.65 33.38
C LEU A 16 13.16 -39.23 33.13
N LEU A 17 14.51 -39.07 33.08
CA LEU A 17 15.15 -37.78 32.77
C LEU A 17 15.27 -37.52 31.26
N LEU A 18 15.20 -38.54 30.42
CA LEU A 18 15.25 -38.42 28.97
C LEU A 18 13.85 -38.11 28.34
N VAL A 19 12.76 -38.39 29.02
CA VAL A 19 11.40 -38.08 28.55
C VAL A 19 10.98 -36.68 28.98
N ALA A 20 11.62 -36.07 29.98
CA ALA A 20 11.32 -34.69 30.41
C ALA A 20 12.13 -33.62 29.64
N ALA A 21 13.15 -34.01 28.87
CA ALA A 21 13.97 -33.07 28.12
C ALA A 21 13.37 -32.70 26.73
N ASP A 22 12.39 -33.46 26.23
CA ASP A 22 11.71 -33.17 24.94
C ASP A 22 10.46 -32.27 25.04
N LEU A 23 10.11 -31.80 26.23
CA LEU A 23 8.90 -30.99 26.46
C LEU A 23 9.17 -29.52 26.77
N LEU A 24 10.41 -29.08 26.71
CA LEU A 24 10.80 -27.67 26.84
C LEU A 24 11.65 -27.25 25.64
N SER A 25 11.11 -27.42 24.42
CA SER A 25 11.57 -26.56 23.34
C SER A 25 11.05 -25.16 23.71
N ALA A 26 11.94 -24.36 24.29
CA ALA A 26 11.65 -22.95 24.55
C ALA A 26 11.17 -22.34 23.24
N GLN A 27 9.89 -21.98 23.18
CA GLN A 27 9.30 -21.25 22.06
C GLN A 27 10.11 -19.99 21.89
N THR A 28 10.95 -19.93 20.86
CA THR A 28 11.81 -18.77 20.63
C THR A 28 10.96 -17.68 19.98
N ALA A 29 11.01 -16.48 20.56
CA ALA A 29 10.43 -15.30 19.95
C ALA A 29 11.08 -15.03 18.58
N PRO A 30 10.35 -14.49 17.59
CA PRO A 30 10.91 -14.22 16.27
C PRO A 30 12.03 -13.19 16.34
N THR A 31 13.11 -13.45 15.60
CA THR A 31 14.17 -12.48 15.39
C THR A 31 13.73 -11.50 14.30
N HIS A 32 13.68 -10.22 14.63
CA HIS A 32 13.35 -9.14 13.71
C HIS A 32 14.24 -9.19 12.45
N GLY A 33 13.61 -9.22 11.27
CA GLY A 33 14.29 -9.21 9.98
C GLY A 33 14.93 -10.55 9.56
N VAL A 34 14.68 -11.65 10.29
CA VAL A 34 15.23 -12.97 9.97
C VAL A 34 14.11 -13.95 9.65
N ARG A 35 14.18 -14.59 8.48
CA ARG A 35 13.19 -15.61 8.08
C ARG A 35 13.42 -16.91 8.84
N PRO A 36 12.49 -17.37 9.70
CA PRO A 36 12.57 -18.70 10.29
C PRO A 36 12.21 -19.79 9.27
N ARG A 37 12.67 -21.01 9.47
CA ARG A 37 12.28 -22.14 8.63
C ARG A 37 10.78 -22.41 8.74
N ARG A 38 10.25 -22.39 9.98
CA ARG A 38 8.82 -22.59 10.27
C ARG A 38 8.35 -21.62 11.36
N LEU A 39 7.41 -20.75 11.01
CA LEU A 39 6.80 -19.77 11.91
C LEU A 39 5.34 -20.13 12.16
N ALA A 40 4.90 -20.03 13.40
CA ALA A 40 3.49 -20.09 13.74
C ALA A 40 3.00 -18.74 14.32
N ILE A 41 1.88 -18.25 13.80
CA ILE A 41 1.11 -17.16 14.40
C ILE A 41 -0.05 -17.81 15.15
N ARG A 42 -0.12 -17.60 16.47
CA ARG A 42 -0.96 -18.37 17.39
C ARG A 42 -2.21 -17.61 17.84
N GLY A 43 -3.37 -18.22 17.66
CA GLY A 43 -4.61 -17.80 18.29
C GLY A 43 -5.24 -16.51 17.73
N ALA A 44 -4.94 -16.17 16.48
CA ALA A 44 -5.38 -14.92 15.85
C ALA A 44 -6.86 -14.92 15.43
N MET A 45 -7.47 -13.74 15.45
CA MET A 45 -8.64 -13.43 14.62
C MET A 45 -8.15 -13.11 13.20
N VAL A 46 -8.61 -13.84 12.19
CA VAL A 46 -8.11 -13.74 10.81
C VAL A 46 -9.11 -13.01 9.93
N VAL A 47 -8.67 -11.90 9.34
CA VAL A 47 -9.34 -11.19 8.24
C VAL A 47 -8.74 -11.70 6.93
N GLU A 48 -9.49 -12.45 6.15
CA GLU A 48 -8.95 -13.15 4.97
C GLU A 48 -8.52 -12.18 3.83
N GLY A 49 -9.13 -10.98 3.74
CA GLY A 49 -8.84 -10.00 2.69
C GLY A 49 -9.83 -10.02 1.51
N ASN A 50 -10.87 -10.86 1.55
CA ASN A 50 -11.88 -11.04 0.51
C ASN A 50 -13.24 -10.42 0.85
N ALA A 51 -13.27 -9.43 1.72
CA ALA A 51 -14.47 -8.77 2.24
C ALA A 51 -15.40 -9.70 3.05
N THR A 52 -14.86 -10.79 3.63
CA THR A 52 -15.59 -11.62 4.61
C THR A 52 -15.24 -11.19 6.03
N PRO A 53 -16.16 -11.43 7.01
CA PRO A 53 -15.89 -11.16 8.41
C PRO A 53 -14.65 -11.88 8.94
N ALA A 54 -14.08 -11.35 10.04
CA ALA A 54 -12.99 -12.02 10.72
C ALA A 54 -13.44 -13.34 11.34
N GLU A 55 -12.57 -14.35 11.29
CA GLU A 55 -12.80 -15.66 11.88
C GLU A 55 -11.65 -16.04 12.82
N GLY A 56 -11.96 -16.63 13.94
CA GLY A 56 -10.93 -17.12 14.87
C GLY A 56 -11.51 -17.70 16.17
N PRO A 57 -10.62 -18.14 17.08
CA PRO A 57 -9.17 -18.08 16.97
C PRO A 57 -8.58 -19.12 16.00
N LYS A 58 -7.52 -18.73 15.27
CA LYS A 58 -6.82 -19.61 14.32
C LYS A 58 -5.29 -19.57 14.54
N ASP A 59 -4.64 -20.68 14.22
CA ASP A 59 -3.19 -20.73 14.07
C ASP A 59 -2.85 -20.69 12.57
N ILE A 60 -1.88 -19.84 12.20
CA ILE A 60 -1.35 -19.74 10.84
C ILE A 60 0.07 -20.26 10.83
N ILE A 61 0.34 -21.25 9.98
CA ILE A 61 1.65 -21.89 9.87
C ILE A 61 2.31 -21.48 8.54
N ILE A 62 3.52 -20.97 8.67
CA ILE A 62 4.33 -20.47 7.55
C ILE A 62 5.59 -21.33 7.45
N GLU A 63 5.92 -21.80 6.25
CA GLU A 63 7.19 -22.45 5.93
C GLU A 63 7.91 -21.64 4.84
N GLY A 64 9.12 -21.22 5.14
CA GLY A 64 9.85 -20.33 4.26
C GLY A 64 9.08 -19.02 4.03
N ASN A 65 8.59 -18.83 2.81
CA ASN A 65 7.83 -17.62 2.45
C ASN A 65 6.35 -17.88 2.16
N ARG A 66 5.79 -19.07 2.50
CA ARG A 66 4.40 -19.39 2.18
C ARG A 66 3.60 -19.80 3.41
N ILE A 67 2.33 -19.44 3.40
CA ILE A 67 1.33 -19.98 4.32
C ILE A 67 1.07 -21.42 3.87
N VAL A 68 1.37 -22.39 4.75
CA VAL A 68 1.17 -23.82 4.42
C VAL A 68 -0.09 -24.40 5.07
N GLN A 69 -0.51 -23.83 6.21
CA GLN A 69 -1.66 -24.33 6.92
C GLN A 69 -2.34 -23.23 7.75
N ILE A 70 -3.67 -23.28 7.85
CA ILE A 70 -4.47 -22.47 8.77
C ILE A 70 -5.35 -23.45 9.56
N VAL A 71 -5.27 -23.40 10.89
CA VAL A 71 -5.97 -24.31 11.79
C VAL A 71 -6.95 -23.52 12.64
N SER A 72 -8.25 -23.82 12.52
CA SER A 72 -9.25 -23.30 13.45
C SER A 72 -9.12 -24.01 14.80
N LEU A 73 -9.17 -23.24 15.87
CA LEU A 73 -9.00 -23.74 17.23
C LEU A 73 -10.35 -23.71 17.97
N ASP A 74 -10.62 -24.79 18.73
CA ASP A 74 -11.73 -24.78 19.68
C ASP A 74 -11.35 -23.93 20.91
N PRO A 75 -12.07 -22.83 21.21
CA PRO A 75 -11.81 -22.01 22.38
C PRO A 75 -11.85 -22.78 23.69
N ALA A 76 -12.70 -23.84 23.81
CA ALA A 76 -12.78 -24.68 24.99
C ALA A 76 -11.51 -25.54 25.13
N ALA A 77 -11.04 -26.13 24.04
CA ALA A 77 -9.79 -26.91 24.02
C ALA A 77 -8.57 -26.05 24.37
N ILE A 78 -8.53 -24.77 23.91
CA ILE A 78 -7.47 -23.81 24.28
C ILE A 78 -7.51 -23.60 25.83
N ARG A 79 -8.67 -23.23 26.39
CA ARG A 79 -8.78 -22.95 27.82
C ARG A 79 -8.41 -24.16 28.68
N ASN A 80 -8.72 -25.35 28.23
CA ASN A 80 -8.45 -26.60 28.95
C ASN A 80 -7.06 -27.17 28.69
N GLY A 81 -6.23 -26.51 27.85
CA GLY A 81 -4.89 -26.98 27.49
C GLY A 81 -4.86 -28.27 26.64
N THR A 82 -6.00 -28.63 26.01
CA THR A 82 -6.14 -29.86 25.20
C THR A 82 -6.07 -29.58 23.68
N ALA A 83 -5.95 -28.30 23.29
CA ALA A 83 -5.82 -27.93 21.87
C ALA A 83 -4.56 -28.51 21.26
N ARG A 84 -4.70 -29.27 20.17
CA ARG A 84 -3.56 -29.75 19.38
C ARG A 84 -3.17 -28.68 18.38
N ARG A 85 -1.91 -28.21 18.47
CA ARG A 85 -1.37 -27.17 17.60
C ARG A 85 -0.21 -27.73 16.76
N PRO A 86 -0.11 -27.40 15.48
CA PRO A 86 1.03 -27.78 14.65
C PRO A 86 2.35 -27.26 15.26
N PRO A 87 3.45 -28.02 15.23
CA PRO A 87 4.73 -27.55 15.75
C PRO A 87 5.31 -26.44 14.89
N ALA A 88 6.13 -25.58 15.48
CA ALA A 88 6.89 -24.53 14.81
C ALA A 88 8.22 -24.28 15.53
N ASP A 89 9.21 -23.72 14.79
CA ASP A 89 10.51 -23.39 15.36
C ASP A 89 10.44 -22.05 16.11
N VAL A 90 9.56 -21.14 15.61
CA VAL A 90 9.36 -19.79 16.13
C VAL A 90 7.86 -19.51 16.21
N GLU A 91 7.44 -18.81 17.24
CA GLU A 91 6.03 -18.48 17.45
C GLU A 91 5.81 -16.99 17.73
N ILE A 92 4.72 -16.47 17.18
CA ILE A 92 4.18 -15.15 17.53
C ILE A 92 2.82 -15.37 18.23
N ASP A 93 2.70 -14.94 19.46
CA ASP A 93 1.40 -14.92 20.14
C ASP A 93 0.55 -13.76 19.59
N ALA A 94 -0.52 -14.15 18.90
CA ALA A 94 -1.53 -13.26 18.36
C ALA A 94 -2.89 -13.42 19.06
N SER A 95 -2.91 -13.98 20.26
CA SER A 95 -4.13 -14.09 21.07
C SER A 95 -4.71 -12.70 21.33
N GLY A 96 -5.99 -12.51 20.99
CA GLY A 96 -6.66 -11.22 21.07
C GLY A 96 -6.25 -10.19 20.00
N LYS A 97 -5.42 -10.57 19.04
CA LYS A 97 -4.97 -9.73 17.91
C LYS A 97 -5.67 -10.16 16.62
N TYR A 98 -5.58 -9.26 15.64
CA TYR A 98 -6.09 -9.48 14.29
C TYR A 98 -4.96 -9.68 13.31
N VAL A 99 -5.11 -10.65 12.42
CA VAL A 99 -4.17 -10.92 11.33
C VAL A 99 -4.91 -10.76 10.01
N GLY A 100 -4.36 -9.90 9.16
CA GLY A 100 -4.82 -9.72 7.79
C GLY A 100 -3.70 -9.89 6.77
N PRO A 101 -4.01 -9.83 5.47
CA PRO A 101 -2.99 -9.72 4.46
C PRO A 101 -2.19 -8.45 4.69
N GLY A 102 -0.90 -8.47 4.41
CA GLY A 102 -0.11 -7.25 4.33
C GLY A 102 -0.70 -6.28 3.30
N LEU A 103 -0.72 -5.00 3.65
CA LEU A 103 -1.26 -3.97 2.76
C LEU A 103 -0.40 -3.86 1.50
N ILE A 104 -1.05 -3.63 0.39
CA ILE A 104 -0.43 -3.38 -0.91
C ILE A 104 -0.68 -1.92 -1.28
N ASN A 105 0.38 -1.15 -1.46
CA ASN A 105 0.31 0.23 -1.93
C ASN A 105 0.48 0.26 -3.46
N LEU A 106 -0.57 0.64 -4.20
CA LEU A 106 -0.51 0.70 -5.67
C LEU A 106 0.11 1.97 -6.23
N HIS A 107 0.46 2.94 -5.39
CA HIS A 107 1.04 4.20 -5.85
C HIS A 107 2.12 4.68 -4.88
N GLY A 108 3.30 4.09 -4.99
CA GLY A 108 4.46 4.50 -4.24
C GLY A 108 5.55 5.05 -5.15
N HIS A 109 6.43 5.86 -4.60
CA HIS A 109 7.58 6.41 -5.27
C HIS A 109 8.85 6.09 -4.47
N VAL A 110 9.69 5.20 -5.02
CA VAL A 110 10.97 4.81 -4.42
C VAL A 110 12.04 5.80 -4.87
N GLN A 111 12.05 6.97 -4.25
CA GLN A 111 12.92 8.08 -4.63
C GLN A 111 13.76 8.53 -3.43
N ASP A 112 15.08 8.59 -3.59
CA ASP A 112 16.01 9.10 -2.56
C ASP A 112 16.31 10.59 -2.67
N GLU A 113 15.76 11.25 -3.69
CA GLU A 113 15.85 12.68 -3.90
C GLU A 113 14.59 13.22 -4.61
N ARG A 114 14.15 14.42 -4.22
CA ARG A 114 13.10 15.17 -4.90
C ARG A 114 13.48 16.64 -4.96
N ALA A 115 13.55 17.20 -6.19
CA ALA A 115 13.91 18.60 -6.40
C ALA A 115 15.20 19.03 -5.66
N GLY A 116 16.25 18.18 -5.69
CA GLY A 116 17.51 18.43 -4.98
C GLY A 116 17.46 18.19 -3.47
N LEU A 117 16.32 17.72 -2.91
CA LEU A 117 16.17 17.43 -1.49
C LEU A 117 16.26 15.91 -1.25
N ALA A 118 17.21 15.50 -0.43
CA ALA A 118 17.43 14.10 -0.10
C ALA A 118 16.20 13.50 0.62
N GLN A 119 15.81 12.30 0.21
CA GLN A 119 14.71 11.51 0.77
C GLN A 119 15.27 10.15 1.23
N PRO A 120 15.66 9.96 2.50
CA PRO A 120 16.30 8.71 2.91
C PRO A 120 15.43 7.48 2.64
N LEU A 121 15.90 6.54 1.83
CA LEU A 121 15.15 5.32 1.51
C LEU A 121 14.87 4.46 2.74
N GLU A 122 15.81 4.42 3.70
CA GLU A 122 15.61 3.71 4.96
C GLU A 122 14.41 4.25 5.75
N TYR A 123 14.22 5.57 5.76
CA TYR A 123 13.05 6.22 6.35
C TYR A 123 11.75 5.77 5.68
N GLN A 124 11.71 5.78 4.34
CA GLN A 124 10.54 5.33 3.58
C GLN A 124 10.22 3.87 3.86
N PHE A 125 11.22 2.98 3.77
CA PHE A 125 11.02 1.54 3.90
C PHE A 125 10.58 1.13 5.31
N LYS A 126 11.17 1.76 6.34
CA LYS A 126 10.78 1.52 7.74
C LYS A 126 9.36 2.00 8.02
N LEU A 127 8.94 3.13 7.44
CA LEU A 127 7.56 3.61 7.55
C LEU A 127 6.59 2.63 6.87
N TRP A 128 6.84 2.22 5.63
CA TRP A 128 5.96 1.27 4.95
C TRP A 128 5.81 -0.04 5.73
N LEU A 129 6.92 -0.66 6.12
CA LEU A 129 6.86 -1.90 6.91
C LEU A 129 6.26 -1.66 8.30
N GLY A 130 6.56 -0.52 8.95
CA GLY A 130 6.01 -0.16 10.25
C GLY A 130 4.50 0.06 10.25
N MET A 131 3.92 0.41 9.09
CA MET A 131 2.48 0.60 8.87
C MET A 131 1.79 -0.61 8.22
N GLY A 132 2.47 -1.78 8.15
CA GLY A 132 1.88 -3.01 7.63
C GLY A 132 1.88 -3.15 6.11
N ILE A 133 2.60 -2.30 5.38
CA ILE A 133 2.69 -2.34 3.92
C ILE A 133 3.80 -3.30 3.52
N THR A 134 3.44 -4.43 2.92
CA THR A 134 4.37 -5.48 2.50
C THR A 134 4.75 -5.39 1.02
N THR A 135 3.94 -4.70 0.23
CA THR A 135 4.12 -4.59 -1.22
C THR A 135 3.85 -3.17 -1.68
N VAL A 136 4.70 -2.64 -2.55
CA VAL A 136 4.59 -1.32 -3.17
C VAL A 136 4.73 -1.45 -4.69
N ARG A 137 3.79 -0.92 -5.44
CA ARG A 137 3.96 -0.65 -6.85
C ARG A 137 4.69 0.69 -6.97
N ASP A 138 5.97 0.63 -7.35
CA ASP A 138 6.75 1.81 -7.66
C ASP A 138 6.33 2.35 -9.02
N VAL A 139 5.86 3.58 -9.06
CA VAL A 139 5.36 4.20 -10.27
C VAL A 139 6.25 5.37 -10.68
N SER A 140 7.16 5.11 -11.64
CA SER A 140 7.96 6.17 -12.29
C SER A 140 9.20 6.66 -11.51
N SER A 141 9.76 5.88 -10.58
CA SER A 141 11.07 6.16 -9.99
C SER A 141 12.22 5.81 -10.96
N GLU A 142 13.46 6.00 -10.54
CA GLU A 142 14.62 5.63 -11.34
C GLU A 142 14.69 4.12 -11.55
N THR A 143 14.37 3.67 -12.76
CA THR A 143 14.15 2.26 -13.08
C THR A 143 15.32 1.35 -12.73
N PRO A 144 16.59 1.60 -13.14
CA PRO A 144 17.71 0.73 -12.81
C PRO A 144 17.91 0.57 -11.31
N LYS A 145 17.83 1.65 -10.56
CA LYS A 145 17.97 1.66 -9.10
C LYS A 145 16.86 0.87 -8.41
N THR A 146 15.61 1.08 -8.82
CA THR A 146 14.48 0.38 -8.21
C THR A 146 14.48 -1.12 -8.55
N LEU A 147 14.95 -1.51 -9.74
CA LEU A 147 15.17 -2.92 -10.08
C LEU A 147 16.22 -3.58 -9.17
N GLN A 148 17.31 -2.89 -8.84
CA GLN A 148 18.32 -3.38 -7.89
C GLN A 148 17.72 -3.49 -6.47
N LEU A 149 16.97 -2.49 -6.03
CA LEU A 149 16.29 -2.52 -4.73
C LEU A 149 15.26 -3.66 -4.65
N ARG A 150 14.52 -3.91 -5.73
CA ARG A 150 13.61 -5.06 -5.83
C ARG A 150 14.36 -6.38 -5.61
N ALA A 151 15.48 -6.59 -6.30
CA ALA A 151 16.28 -7.81 -6.17
C ALA A 151 16.79 -7.98 -4.73
N ARG A 152 17.36 -6.92 -4.14
CA ARG A 152 17.87 -6.93 -2.78
C ARG A 152 16.78 -7.15 -1.72
N SER A 153 15.59 -6.56 -1.93
CA SER A 153 14.43 -6.79 -1.05
C SER A 153 13.95 -8.25 -1.11
N LEU A 154 13.92 -8.86 -2.30
CA LEU A 154 13.55 -10.27 -2.47
C LEU A 154 14.57 -11.21 -1.84
N ALA A 155 15.87 -10.87 -1.92
CA ALA A 155 16.95 -11.62 -1.28
C ALA A 155 16.99 -11.45 0.26
N GLY A 156 16.23 -10.49 0.81
CA GLY A 156 16.30 -10.15 2.24
C GLY A 156 17.53 -9.33 2.64
N GLU A 157 18.26 -8.78 1.68
CA GLU A 157 19.47 -7.98 1.90
C GLU A 157 19.16 -6.54 2.32
N VAL A 158 17.96 -6.08 2.07
CA VAL A 158 17.46 -4.77 2.50
C VAL A 158 16.09 -4.93 3.16
N MET A 159 15.93 -4.24 4.28
CA MET A 159 14.66 -4.18 5.00
C MET A 159 13.70 -3.23 4.28
N ALA A 160 12.92 -3.79 3.35
CA ALA A 160 12.03 -3.04 2.48
C ALA A 160 10.80 -3.88 2.09
N PRO A 161 9.69 -3.25 1.68
CA PRO A 161 8.58 -3.94 1.04
C PRO A 161 9.02 -4.68 -0.23
N ARG A 162 8.17 -5.56 -0.75
CA ARG A 162 8.26 -6.09 -2.12
C ARG A 162 7.96 -4.97 -3.11
N PHE A 163 8.77 -4.82 -4.15
CA PHE A 163 8.55 -3.81 -5.18
C PHE A 163 8.08 -4.44 -6.49
N TYR A 164 7.06 -3.81 -7.10
CA TYR A 164 6.69 -3.97 -8.50
C TYR A 164 7.08 -2.70 -9.23
N VAL A 165 8.01 -2.79 -10.19
CA VAL A 165 8.63 -1.64 -10.84
C VAL A 165 7.88 -1.30 -12.13
N TYR A 166 7.12 -0.20 -12.10
CA TYR A 166 6.42 0.36 -13.25
C TYR A 166 7.24 1.53 -13.80
N ALA A 167 7.99 1.26 -14.85
CA ALA A 167 8.90 2.25 -15.44
C ALA A 167 8.13 3.41 -16.07
N ARG A 168 8.67 4.62 -15.91
CA ARG A 168 8.17 5.79 -16.62
C ARG A 168 8.38 5.59 -18.13
N TYR A 169 7.28 5.57 -18.87
CA TYR A 169 7.30 5.39 -20.31
C TYR A 169 7.88 6.61 -21.06
N ALA A 170 7.44 7.80 -20.67
CA ALA A 170 7.76 9.05 -21.34
C ALA A 170 9.03 9.72 -20.80
N TYR A 171 10.21 9.10 -21.04
CA TYR A 171 11.47 9.82 -20.97
C TYR A 171 11.84 10.34 -22.39
N MET A 172 12.54 11.45 -22.46
CA MET A 172 13.04 11.99 -23.74
C MET A 172 14.01 11.02 -24.42
N PRO A 173 13.96 10.85 -25.73
CA PRO A 173 12.99 11.45 -26.64
C PRO A 173 11.60 10.77 -26.55
N VAL A 174 10.54 11.57 -26.63
CA VAL A 174 9.17 11.06 -26.67
C VAL A 174 8.94 10.35 -28.01
N PRO A 175 8.36 9.13 -28.02
CA PRO A 175 8.00 8.45 -29.27
C PRO A 175 7.03 9.27 -30.13
N ARG A 176 7.30 9.35 -31.42
CA ARG A 176 6.57 10.22 -32.36
C ARG A 176 5.60 9.46 -33.26
N ASN A 177 5.67 8.15 -33.25
CA ASN A 177 4.86 7.30 -34.09
C ASN A 177 4.68 5.91 -33.45
N GLU A 178 3.77 5.11 -34.01
CA GLU A 178 3.46 3.77 -33.55
C GLU A 178 4.69 2.86 -33.42
N ALA A 179 5.59 2.88 -34.41
CA ALA A 179 6.76 1.99 -34.41
C ALA A 179 7.71 2.29 -33.25
N GLU A 180 8.00 3.57 -33.03
CA GLU A 180 8.83 4.04 -31.90
C GLU A 180 8.14 3.73 -30.56
N ALA A 181 6.82 3.93 -30.49
CA ALA A 181 6.05 3.67 -29.28
C ALA A 181 6.10 2.19 -28.89
N ARG A 182 5.89 1.28 -29.84
CA ARG A 182 6.00 -0.17 -29.60
C ARG A 182 7.43 -0.58 -29.25
N GLN A 183 8.42 -0.02 -29.95
CA GLN A 183 9.84 -0.33 -29.64
C GLN A 183 10.18 0.06 -28.20
N ARG A 184 9.77 1.25 -27.75
CA ARG A 184 9.99 1.70 -26.37
C ARG A 184 9.41 0.72 -25.32
N VAL A 185 8.22 0.17 -25.58
CA VAL A 185 7.63 -0.86 -24.69
C VAL A 185 8.51 -2.11 -24.62
N ARG A 186 9.00 -2.59 -25.78
CA ARG A 186 9.91 -3.74 -25.84
C ARG A 186 11.23 -3.49 -25.10
N ASP A 187 11.80 -2.29 -25.26
CA ASP A 187 13.05 -1.91 -24.60
C ASP A 187 12.90 -1.87 -23.07
N LEU A 188 11.79 -1.35 -22.58
CA LEU A 188 11.48 -1.35 -21.13
C LEU A 188 11.23 -2.77 -20.62
N LYS A 189 10.53 -3.61 -21.38
CA LYS A 189 10.37 -5.03 -21.05
C LYS A 189 11.71 -5.76 -20.94
N ALA A 190 12.63 -5.48 -21.86
CA ALA A 190 13.98 -6.08 -21.86
C ALA A 190 14.80 -5.67 -20.62
N GLN A 191 14.52 -4.53 -19.99
CA GLN A 191 15.12 -4.12 -18.71
C GLN A 191 14.59 -4.93 -17.51
N GLY A 192 13.50 -5.70 -17.68
CA GLY A 192 12.95 -6.53 -16.62
C GLY A 192 11.93 -5.81 -15.73
N VAL A 193 11.29 -4.75 -16.21
CA VAL A 193 10.23 -4.04 -15.47
C VAL A 193 8.96 -4.90 -15.37
N ASP A 194 8.15 -4.65 -14.34
CA ASP A 194 6.89 -5.36 -14.10
C ASP A 194 5.70 -4.69 -14.82
N GLY A 195 5.83 -3.40 -15.14
CA GLY A 195 4.80 -2.63 -15.82
C GLY A 195 5.29 -1.28 -16.31
N LEU A 196 4.35 -0.48 -16.83
CA LEU A 196 4.60 0.86 -17.34
C LEU A 196 3.77 1.89 -16.56
N LYS A 197 4.38 3.05 -16.30
CA LYS A 197 3.69 4.25 -15.84
C LYS A 197 3.61 5.25 -16.99
N LEU A 198 2.39 5.55 -17.41
CA LEU A 198 2.12 6.59 -18.41
C LEU A 198 1.76 7.91 -17.70
N PHE A 199 2.05 8.99 -18.40
CA PHE A 199 1.57 10.34 -18.12
C PHE A 199 0.84 10.84 -19.36
N GLY A 200 0.50 12.13 -19.47
CA GLY A 200 -0.14 12.68 -20.64
C GLY A 200 0.44 12.17 -21.95
N MET A 201 -0.40 11.73 -22.88
CA MET A 201 -0.01 11.07 -24.12
C MET A 201 -0.86 11.51 -25.29
N ASP A 202 -0.21 11.60 -26.45
CA ASP A 202 -0.91 11.80 -27.71
C ASP A 202 -1.77 10.60 -28.07
N LYS A 203 -2.96 10.84 -28.58
CA LYS A 203 -3.95 9.82 -28.90
C LYS A 203 -3.45 8.80 -29.92
N ASP A 204 -2.65 9.25 -30.89
CA ASP A 204 -2.12 8.42 -31.97
C ASP A 204 -1.19 7.29 -31.49
N VAL A 205 -0.48 7.50 -30.40
CA VAL A 205 0.46 6.52 -29.83
C VAL A 205 -0.11 5.74 -28.67
N TYR A 206 -1.21 6.18 -28.08
CA TYR A 206 -1.78 5.58 -26.87
C TYR A 206 -2.22 4.13 -27.07
N GLY A 207 -3.03 3.87 -28.11
CA GLY A 207 -3.46 2.51 -28.47
C GLY A 207 -2.29 1.57 -28.77
N PRO A 208 -1.34 1.94 -29.62
CA PRO A 208 -0.10 1.18 -29.88
C PRO A 208 0.69 0.81 -28.62
N VAL A 209 0.84 1.72 -27.65
CA VAL A 209 1.52 1.45 -26.37
C VAL A 209 0.80 0.39 -25.58
N LEU A 210 -0.51 0.52 -25.38
CA LEU A 210 -1.31 -0.43 -24.58
C LEU A 210 -1.39 -1.81 -25.24
N ASP A 211 -1.52 -1.87 -26.57
CA ASP A 211 -1.49 -3.11 -27.33
C ASP A 211 -0.16 -3.83 -27.20
N GLU A 212 0.97 -3.13 -27.37
CA GLU A 212 2.29 -3.73 -27.24
C GLU A 212 2.57 -4.14 -25.79
N ALA A 213 2.19 -3.33 -24.80
CA ALA A 213 2.34 -3.69 -23.38
C ALA A 213 1.61 -5.01 -23.06
N ARG A 214 0.39 -5.17 -23.57
CA ARG A 214 -0.38 -6.41 -23.42
C ARG A 214 0.32 -7.61 -24.08
N LYS A 215 0.86 -7.45 -25.30
CA LYS A 215 1.64 -8.48 -25.99
C LYS A 215 2.88 -8.90 -25.22
N GLN A 216 3.53 -7.96 -24.54
CA GLN A 216 4.70 -8.20 -23.71
C GLN A 216 4.36 -8.68 -22.28
N GLY A 217 3.07 -8.84 -21.95
CA GLY A 217 2.62 -9.22 -20.60
C GLY A 217 2.89 -8.14 -19.53
N LEU A 218 2.99 -6.86 -19.95
CA LEU A 218 3.15 -5.73 -19.05
C LEU A 218 1.79 -5.13 -18.69
N ARG A 219 1.62 -4.77 -17.44
CA ARG A 219 0.49 -4.00 -16.94
C ARG A 219 0.81 -2.51 -17.01
N VAL A 220 -0.23 -1.68 -17.13
CA VAL A 220 -0.05 -0.25 -17.36
C VAL A 220 -0.87 0.54 -16.35
N ALA A 221 -0.20 1.46 -15.65
CA ALA A 221 -0.80 2.48 -14.81
C ALA A 221 -0.71 3.84 -15.52
N HIS A 222 -1.81 4.59 -15.60
CA HIS A 222 -1.84 5.87 -16.31
C HIS A 222 -2.28 7.00 -15.40
N HIS A 223 -1.38 7.97 -15.18
CA HIS A 223 -1.72 9.30 -14.68
C HIS A 223 -2.14 10.14 -15.89
N MET A 224 -3.42 10.22 -16.16
CA MET A 224 -3.93 11.09 -17.22
C MET A 224 -3.66 12.55 -16.90
N ALA A 225 -3.50 13.34 -17.92
CA ALA A 225 -3.40 14.79 -17.84
C ALA A 225 -4.69 15.41 -18.41
N VAL A 226 -4.78 16.71 -18.39
CA VAL A 226 -5.78 17.45 -19.15
C VAL A 226 -5.23 17.61 -20.57
N ASP A 227 -5.37 16.54 -21.36
CA ASP A 227 -4.82 16.42 -22.71
C ASP A 227 -5.79 15.71 -23.68
N GLU A 228 -5.25 15.11 -24.75
CA GLU A 228 -6.04 14.45 -25.79
C GLU A 228 -6.68 13.13 -25.34
N THR A 229 -6.14 12.47 -24.32
CA THR A 229 -6.61 11.16 -23.85
C THR A 229 -7.44 11.28 -22.58
N ASN A 230 -8.49 10.48 -22.48
CA ASN A 230 -9.39 10.44 -21.33
C ASN A 230 -9.80 9.01 -20.95
N ALA A 231 -10.70 8.86 -19.98
CA ALA A 231 -11.13 7.56 -19.49
C ALA A 231 -11.84 6.69 -20.55
N LEU A 232 -12.46 7.28 -21.58
CA LEU A 232 -13.04 6.51 -22.70
C LEU A 232 -11.96 5.91 -23.58
N ASP A 233 -10.87 6.62 -23.83
CA ASP A 233 -9.71 6.10 -24.56
C ASP A 233 -9.03 4.97 -23.74
N ALA A 234 -8.93 5.13 -22.43
CA ALA A 234 -8.45 4.07 -21.53
C ALA A 234 -9.30 2.80 -21.64
N ALA A 235 -10.61 2.96 -21.59
CA ALA A 235 -11.56 1.86 -21.70
C ALA A 235 -11.49 1.17 -23.07
N ALA A 236 -11.42 1.94 -24.16
CA ALA A 236 -11.36 1.42 -25.52
C ALA A 236 -10.07 0.63 -25.81
N ASN A 237 -8.96 0.98 -25.17
CA ASN A 237 -7.65 0.37 -25.39
C ASN A 237 -7.25 -0.64 -24.30
N GLY A 238 -8.08 -0.89 -23.29
CA GLY A 238 -7.84 -1.90 -22.25
C GLY A 238 -6.70 -1.54 -21.31
N LEU A 239 -6.68 -0.30 -20.80
CA LEU A 239 -5.76 0.13 -19.75
C LEU A 239 -5.94 -0.75 -18.51
N THR A 240 -4.83 -1.08 -17.79
CA THR A 240 -4.93 -1.88 -16.57
C THR A 240 -5.48 -1.07 -15.40
N SER A 241 -4.88 0.10 -15.09
CA SER A 241 -5.38 0.97 -14.02
C SER A 241 -5.25 2.44 -14.37
N LEU A 242 -6.31 3.17 -14.08
CA LEU A 242 -6.32 4.62 -14.09
C LEU A 242 -5.94 5.10 -12.69
N GLU A 243 -4.99 6.03 -12.63
CA GLU A 243 -4.53 6.65 -11.39
C GLU A 243 -5.21 8.00 -11.20
N HIS A 244 -5.49 8.37 -9.96
CA HIS A 244 -6.13 9.64 -9.62
C HIS A 244 -7.53 9.77 -10.24
N TRP A 245 -7.84 10.95 -10.75
CA TRP A 245 -9.17 11.29 -11.25
C TRP A 245 -9.18 11.92 -12.64
N TYR A 246 -8.04 12.41 -13.12
CA TYR A 246 -7.94 13.02 -14.45
C TYR A 246 -8.43 12.08 -15.55
N GLY A 247 -9.09 12.64 -16.53
CA GLY A 247 -9.65 11.89 -17.64
C GLY A 247 -11.09 11.39 -17.39
N VAL A 248 -11.52 11.25 -16.12
CA VAL A 248 -12.86 10.76 -15.79
C VAL A 248 -13.91 11.88 -15.95
N PRO A 249 -13.83 13.01 -15.22
CA PRO A 249 -14.75 14.11 -15.44
C PRO A 249 -14.60 14.76 -16.82
N ASP A 250 -13.37 14.80 -17.35
CA ASP A 250 -13.07 15.33 -18.68
C ASP A 250 -13.88 14.63 -19.78
N ALA A 251 -13.97 13.30 -19.70
CA ALA A 251 -14.75 12.50 -20.65
C ALA A 251 -16.26 12.72 -20.55
N ALA A 252 -16.73 13.38 -19.48
CA ALA A 252 -18.15 13.61 -19.21
C ALA A 252 -18.59 15.06 -19.44
N ILE A 253 -17.71 15.94 -19.96
CA ILE A 253 -18.07 17.32 -20.29
C ILE A 253 -19.11 17.35 -21.42
N PRO A 254 -20.19 18.15 -21.30
CA PRO A 254 -21.32 18.11 -22.24
C PRO A 254 -20.96 18.30 -23.71
N ASP A 255 -20.13 19.28 -24.00
CA ASP A 255 -19.70 19.65 -25.37
C ASP A 255 -18.32 19.07 -25.75
N GLY A 256 -17.68 18.35 -24.83
CA GLY A 256 -16.34 17.80 -25.03
C GLY A 256 -15.23 18.85 -24.99
N VAL A 257 -15.54 20.08 -24.58
CA VAL A 257 -14.60 21.19 -24.52
C VAL A 257 -14.41 21.63 -23.07
N GLN A 258 -13.16 21.64 -22.62
CA GLN A 258 -12.81 22.17 -21.30
C GLN A 258 -12.78 23.69 -21.34
N HIS A 259 -13.57 24.31 -20.47
CA HIS A 259 -13.73 25.77 -20.40
C HIS A 259 -12.65 26.44 -19.55
N PHE A 260 -11.39 26.13 -19.83
CA PHE A 260 -10.26 26.81 -19.19
C PHE A 260 -10.02 28.19 -19.79
N PRO A 261 -9.51 29.15 -18.99
CA PRO A 261 -9.16 30.46 -19.54
C PRO A 261 -8.04 30.34 -20.59
N SER A 262 -7.99 31.26 -21.54
CA SER A 262 -7.04 31.22 -22.66
C SER A 262 -5.57 31.27 -22.26
N ASN A 263 -5.28 31.70 -21.02
CA ASN A 263 -3.92 31.70 -20.45
C ASN A 263 -3.63 30.46 -19.57
N PHE A 264 -4.46 29.43 -19.65
CA PHE A 264 -4.24 28.19 -18.88
C PHE A 264 -2.87 27.58 -19.25
N ASN A 265 -2.09 27.30 -18.22
CA ASN A 265 -0.80 26.62 -18.36
C ASN A 265 -0.79 25.38 -17.45
N TYR A 266 -0.81 24.20 -18.06
CA TYR A 266 -0.79 22.93 -17.33
C TYR A 266 0.49 22.76 -16.47
N ALA A 267 1.60 23.39 -16.87
CA ALA A 267 2.85 23.36 -16.11
C ALA A 267 2.84 24.25 -14.85
N ASP A 268 1.87 25.18 -14.74
CA ASP A 268 1.66 25.95 -13.52
C ASP A 268 0.82 25.13 -12.55
N GLU A 269 1.45 24.58 -11.53
CA GLU A 269 0.84 23.70 -10.52
C GLU A 269 -0.36 24.38 -9.85
N GLY A 270 -0.21 25.65 -9.43
CA GLY A 270 -1.28 26.40 -8.78
C GLY A 270 -2.50 26.60 -9.69
N MET A 271 -2.26 26.97 -10.95
CA MET A 271 -3.32 27.15 -11.94
C MET A 271 -3.99 25.81 -12.28
N ARG A 272 -3.20 24.77 -12.51
CA ARG A 272 -3.70 23.43 -12.82
C ARG A 272 -4.68 22.93 -11.76
N PHE A 273 -4.30 22.93 -10.50
CA PHE A 273 -5.13 22.38 -9.43
C PHE A 273 -6.36 23.26 -9.11
N ARG A 274 -6.26 24.59 -9.24
CA ARG A 274 -7.43 25.49 -9.10
C ARG A 274 -8.48 25.23 -10.16
N LEU A 275 -8.07 25.04 -11.40
CA LEU A 275 -8.98 24.92 -12.53
C LEU A 275 -9.44 23.48 -12.76
N ALA A 276 -8.56 22.51 -12.54
CA ALA A 276 -8.93 21.10 -12.65
C ALA A 276 -10.09 20.71 -11.72
N GLY A 277 -10.20 21.36 -10.56
CA GLY A 277 -11.34 21.21 -9.68
C GLY A 277 -12.70 21.57 -10.29
N ARG A 278 -12.75 22.35 -11.38
CA ARG A 278 -14.00 22.66 -12.05
C ARG A 278 -14.56 21.52 -12.87
N LEU A 279 -13.69 20.63 -13.38
CA LEU A 279 -14.09 19.55 -14.28
C LEU A 279 -15.16 18.62 -13.67
N TRP A 280 -15.06 18.31 -12.38
CA TRP A 280 -16.08 17.51 -11.70
C TRP A 280 -17.46 18.17 -11.66
N ARG A 281 -17.51 19.50 -11.54
CA ARG A 281 -18.75 20.29 -11.50
C ARG A 281 -19.33 20.53 -12.89
N GLU A 282 -18.47 20.58 -13.92
CA GLU A 282 -18.86 20.78 -15.31
C GLU A 282 -19.28 19.47 -15.99
N ALA A 283 -18.87 18.33 -15.43
CA ALA A 283 -19.25 17.01 -15.91
C ALA A 283 -20.77 16.80 -15.86
N ASP A 284 -21.33 16.35 -16.98
CA ASP A 284 -22.74 15.93 -17.03
C ASP A 284 -22.92 14.62 -16.28
N PRO A 285 -23.84 14.53 -15.30
CA PRO A 285 -24.01 13.32 -14.49
C PRO A 285 -24.38 12.08 -15.29
N ALA A 286 -25.16 12.20 -16.37
CA ALA A 286 -25.54 11.06 -17.19
C ALA A 286 -24.35 10.56 -18.03
N LYS A 287 -23.61 11.50 -18.65
CA LYS A 287 -22.35 11.15 -19.35
C LYS A 287 -21.32 10.54 -18.40
N LEU A 288 -21.22 11.05 -17.16
CA LEU A 288 -20.32 10.47 -16.16
C LEU A 288 -20.67 9.01 -15.88
N GLN A 289 -21.94 8.67 -15.74
CA GLN A 289 -22.38 7.27 -15.60
C GLN A 289 -21.98 6.42 -16.82
N ASP A 290 -22.05 6.96 -18.04
CA ASP A 290 -21.67 6.22 -19.25
C ASP A 290 -20.14 6.05 -19.33
N VAL A 291 -19.34 7.02 -18.88
CA VAL A 291 -17.87 6.88 -18.72
C VAL A 291 -17.55 5.76 -17.75
N LEU A 292 -18.19 5.73 -16.57
CA LEU A 292 -17.96 4.67 -15.57
C LEU A 292 -18.32 3.28 -16.12
N LYS A 293 -19.45 3.14 -16.81
CA LYS A 293 -19.84 1.89 -17.50
C LYS A 293 -18.81 1.48 -18.56
N ALA A 294 -18.30 2.44 -19.33
CA ALA A 294 -17.27 2.17 -20.33
C ALA A 294 -15.98 1.66 -19.69
N MET A 295 -15.52 2.29 -18.58
CA MET A 295 -14.36 1.83 -17.82
C MET A 295 -14.53 0.40 -17.31
N VAL A 296 -15.69 0.07 -16.73
CA VAL A 296 -16.02 -1.28 -16.25
C VAL A 296 -15.99 -2.28 -17.42
N LYS A 297 -16.63 -1.96 -18.54
CA LYS A 297 -16.66 -2.79 -19.74
C LYS A 297 -15.26 -3.01 -20.34
N GLY A 298 -14.42 -1.98 -20.29
CA GLY A 298 -13.03 -2.03 -20.75
C GLY A 298 -12.08 -2.75 -19.78
N GLY A 299 -12.55 -3.16 -18.60
CA GLY A 299 -11.74 -3.82 -17.57
C GLY A 299 -10.73 -2.89 -16.89
N VAL A 300 -10.93 -1.59 -16.96
CA VAL A 300 -10.05 -0.58 -16.32
C VAL A 300 -10.30 -0.60 -14.83
N ALA A 301 -9.27 -0.85 -14.03
CA ALA A 301 -9.32 -0.63 -12.58
C ALA A 301 -9.09 0.85 -12.24
N TRP A 302 -9.62 1.32 -11.13
CA TRP A 302 -9.43 2.69 -10.68
C TRP A 302 -8.70 2.74 -9.35
N ASN A 303 -7.54 3.38 -9.32
CA ASN A 303 -6.76 3.70 -8.12
C ASN A 303 -6.87 5.21 -7.85
N PRO A 304 -7.83 5.66 -7.04
CA PRO A 304 -8.19 7.08 -6.97
C PRO A 304 -7.17 7.94 -6.24
N THR A 305 -6.38 7.39 -5.30
CA THR A 305 -5.42 8.16 -4.48
C THR A 305 -6.04 9.44 -3.91
N LEU A 306 -7.13 9.29 -3.20
CA LEU A 306 -7.90 10.41 -2.66
C LEU A 306 -7.08 11.26 -1.68
N ASP A 307 -6.17 10.63 -0.94
CA ASP A 307 -5.36 11.26 0.09
C ASP A 307 -4.44 12.36 -0.45
N ILE A 308 -3.85 12.17 -1.65
CA ILE A 308 -2.89 13.14 -2.20
C ILE A 308 -3.52 14.49 -2.54
N TYR A 309 -4.82 14.53 -2.83
CA TYR A 309 -5.55 15.77 -3.12
C TYR A 309 -6.27 16.35 -1.90
N GLU A 310 -6.23 15.70 -0.73
CA GLU A 310 -6.99 16.10 0.44
C GLU A 310 -6.64 17.52 0.92
N ALA A 311 -5.38 17.92 0.83
CA ALA A 311 -4.94 19.28 1.17
C ALA A 311 -5.69 20.37 0.37
N SER A 312 -6.16 20.05 -0.83
CA SER A 312 -6.95 20.98 -1.65
C SER A 312 -8.30 21.34 -1.03
N ARG A 313 -8.89 20.47 -0.24
CA ARG A 313 -10.18 20.71 0.45
C ARG A 313 -10.04 21.10 1.92
N ASP A 314 -8.89 20.86 2.54
CA ASP A 314 -8.63 21.13 3.95
C ASP A 314 -7.11 21.26 4.19
N LEU A 315 -6.56 22.40 3.79
CA LEU A 315 -5.14 22.68 3.87
C LEU A 315 -4.64 22.69 5.32
N GLN A 316 -5.40 23.31 6.24
CA GLN A 316 -5.02 23.40 7.65
C GLN A 316 -4.87 22.00 8.28
N ARG A 317 -5.78 21.09 7.97
CA ARG A 317 -5.69 19.71 8.43
C ARG A 317 -4.45 19.01 7.87
N ALA A 318 -4.16 19.20 6.58
CA ALA A 318 -2.99 18.62 5.94
C ALA A 318 -1.68 19.09 6.58
N GLU A 319 -1.59 20.36 6.95
CA GLU A 319 -0.42 20.97 7.60
C GLU A 319 -0.24 20.55 9.07
N THR A 320 -1.30 20.09 9.73
CA THR A 320 -1.33 19.87 11.19
C THR A 320 -1.61 18.42 11.57
N GLN A 321 -1.11 17.46 10.80
CA GLN A 321 -1.30 16.04 11.11
C GLN A 321 -0.66 15.66 12.46
N PRO A 322 -1.36 14.87 13.29
CA PRO A 322 -0.92 14.60 14.66
C PRO A 322 0.40 13.83 14.77
N TRP A 323 0.82 13.17 13.71
CA TRP A 323 2.07 12.39 13.65
C TRP A 323 3.28 13.19 13.14
N TYR A 324 3.12 14.41 12.64
CA TYR A 324 4.21 15.20 12.06
C TYR A 324 5.34 15.48 13.07
N GLY A 325 4.99 15.70 14.33
CA GLY A 325 5.99 15.92 15.38
C GLY A 325 7.05 14.83 15.45
N GLU A 326 6.63 13.57 15.27
CA GLU A 326 7.47 12.38 15.46
C GLU A 326 7.97 11.78 14.13
N TYR A 327 7.20 11.87 13.05
CA TYR A 327 7.45 11.10 11.82
C TYR A 327 7.74 11.94 10.58
N LEU A 328 7.48 13.25 10.56
CA LEU A 328 7.80 14.08 9.40
C LEU A 328 9.30 14.43 9.38
N HIS A 329 10.00 13.91 8.39
CA HIS A 329 11.42 14.19 8.18
C HIS A 329 11.63 15.64 7.71
N PRO A 330 12.66 16.38 8.19
CA PRO A 330 12.85 17.81 7.87
C PRO A 330 13.01 18.09 6.36
N THR A 331 13.59 17.18 5.61
CA THR A 331 13.72 17.35 4.16
C THR A 331 12.37 17.24 3.46
N LEU A 332 11.49 16.35 3.94
CA LEU A 332 10.13 16.22 3.45
C LEU A 332 9.29 17.45 3.86
N GLU A 333 9.43 17.91 5.12
CA GLU A 333 8.80 19.14 5.58
C GLU A 333 9.21 20.35 4.74
N LYS A 334 10.49 20.47 4.38
CA LYS A 334 10.98 21.51 3.47
C LYS A 334 10.34 21.39 2.09
N PHE A 335 10.18 20.18 1.57
CA PHE A 335 9.56 19.92 0.28
C PHE A 335 8.06 20.24 0.27
N PHE A 336 7.38 20.11 1.40
CA PHE A 336 5.95 20.43 1.55
C PHE A 336 5.65 21.92 1.70
N ARG A 337 6.66 22.79 1.83
CA ARG A 337 6.40 24.23 1.94
C ARG A 337 5.79 24.76 0.66
N PRO A 338 4.69 25.56 0.78
CA PRO A 338 4.03 26.12 -0.40
C PRO A 338 4.98 26.95 -1.26
N ASP A 339 5.11 26.55 -2.52
CA ASP A 339 5.93 27.22 -3.52
C ASP A 339 5.31 26.97 -4.90
N PRO A 340 5.05 28.01 -5.74
CA PRO A 340 4.45 27.86 -7.06
C PRO A 340 5.23 26.94 -8.00
N SER A 341 6.54 26.81 -7.82
CA SER A 341 7.42 25.96 -8.63
C SER A 341 7.62 24.56 -8.06
N ASN A 342 7.06 24.27 -6.89
CA ASN A 342 7.31 23.05 -6.16
C ASN A 342 6.12 22.08 -6.24
N HIS A 343 6.31 20.94 -6.87
CA HIS A 343 5.30 19.87 -6.90
C HIS A 343 4.98 19.27 -5.51
N GLY A 344 5.82 19.52 -4.51
CA GLY A 344 5.58 19.11 -3.12
C GLY A 344 4.45 19.88 -2.44
N SER A 345 4.18 21.10 -2.87
CA SER A 345 3.04 21.92 -2.42
C SER A 345 2.80 23.10 -3.36
N TYR A 346 1.58 23.26 -3.84
CA TYR A 346 1.13 24.31 -4.78
C TYR A 346 0.21 25.33 -4.15
N PHE A 347 0.16 25.39 -2.82
CA PHE A 347 -0.86 26.17 -2.07
C PHE A 347 -0.46 27.61 -1.77
N ALA A 348 0.61 28.16 -2.33
CA ALA A 348 1.15 29.49 -2.02
C ALA A 348 0.11 30.63 -2.14
N ASN A 349 -0.86 30.50 -3.04
CA ASN A 349 -1.91 31.47 -3.28
C ASN A 349 -3.32 30.85 -3.09
N TRP A 350 -3.45 29.82 -2.27
CA TRP A 350 -4.70 29.13 -2.03
C TRP A 350 -5.65 29.95 -1.20
N SER A 351 -6.93 29.92 -1.55
CA SER A 351 -7.98 30.67 -0.87
C SER A 351 -9.08 29.76 -0.36
N SER A 352 -9.91 30.28 0.56
CA SER A 352 -11.11 29.56 1.03
C SER A 352 -12.10 29.24 -0.09
N THR A 353 -12.09 30.02 -1.19
CA THR A 353 -12.88 29.74 -2.38
C THR A 353 -12.38 28.48 -3.09
N ASP A 354 -11.05 28.33 -3.20
CA ASP A 354 -10.45 27.13 -3.80
C ASP A 354 -10.78 25.89 -2.98
N GLU A 355 -10.67 25.98 -1.64
CA GLU A 355 -11.06 24.90 -0.74
C GLU A 355 -12.56 24.54 -0.86
N ALA A 356 -13.42 25.53 -0.96
CA ALA A 356 -14.86 25.30 -1.12
C ALA A 356 -15.17 24.54 -2.42
N PHE A 357 -14.50 24.88 -3.53
CA PHE A 357 -14.61 24.13 -4.77
C PHE A 357 -14.15 22.70 -4.62
N TRP A 358 -13.01 22.47 -3.96
CA TRP A 358 -12.48 21.14 -3.76
C TRP A 358 -13.30 20.28 -2.79
N LYS A 359 -13.97 20.87 -1.80
CA LYS A 359 -14.96 20.16 -0.96
C LYS A 359 -16.12 19.62 -1.80
N GLU A 360 -16.60 20.41 -2.76
CA GLU A 360 -17.63 19.96 -3.68
C GLU A 360 -17.12 18.90 -4.66
N ASN A 361 -15.89 19.05 -5.18
CA ASN A 361 -15.27 18.05 -6.03
C ASN A 361 -15.18 16.69 -5.34
N TYR A 362 -14.74 16.65 -4.08
CA TYR A 362 -14.67 15.41 -3.31
C TYR A 362 -16.04 14.74 -3.19
N ARG A 363 -17.10 15.52 -3.00
CA ARG A 363 -18.46 14.98 -2.92
C ARG A 363 -18.88 14.28 -4.21
N ILE A 364 -18.56 14.88 -5.36
CA ILE A 364 -18.88 14.31 -6.68
C ILE A 364 -17.96 13.10 -6.95
N TRP A 365 -16.69 13.24 -6.71
CA TRP A 365 -15.68 12.18 -6.91
C TRP A 365 -15.96 10.94 -6.05
N PHE A 366 -16.26 11.11 -4.77
CA PHE A 366 -16.70 10.00 -3.90
C PHE A 366 -17.94 9.31 -4.46
N GLY A 367 -18.90 10.08 -4.99
CA GLY A 367 -20.07 9.52 -5.67
C GLY A 367 -19.67 8.68 -6.87
N ALA A 368 -18.79 9.18 -7.72
CA ALA A 368 -18.32 8.48 -8.91
C ALA A 368 -17.56 7.19 -8.57
N VAL A 369 -16.69 7.22 -7.55
CA VAL A 369 -15.95 6.01 -7.11
C VAL A 369 -16.90 4.93 -6.59
N ARG A 370 -17.91 5.31 -5.79
CA ARG A 370 -18.95 4.36 -5.34
C ARG A 370 -19.75 3.77 -6.49
N ASP A 371 -20.17 4.62 -7.43
CA ASP A 371 -20.97 4.18 -8.57
C ASP A 371 -20.15 3.25 -9.47
N PHE A 372 -18.85 3.52 -9.62
CA PHE A 372 -17.95 2.65 -10.36
C PHE A 372 -17.90 1.23 -9.76
N GLU A 373 -17.74 1.09 -8.43
CA GLU A 373 -17.78 -0.24 -7.79
C GLU A 373 -19.14 -0.91 -7.91
N ARG A 374 -20.25 -0.15 -7.76
CA ARG A 374 -21.61 -0.68 -7.92
C ARG A 374 -21.86 -1.22 -9.33
N LEU A 375 -21.23 -0.64 -10.34
CA LEU A 375 -21.27 -1.12 -11.71
C LEU A 375 -20.39 -2.36 -11.96
N GLY A 376 -19.63 -2.81 -10.96
CA GLY A 376 -18.71 -3.94 -11.04
C GLY A 376 -17.25 -3.57 -11.28
N GLY A 377 -16.91 -2.29 -11.18
CA GLY A 377 -15.53 -1.80 -11.31
C GLY A 377 -14.64 -2.24 -10.14
N VAL A 378 -13.35 -2.37 -10.39
CA VAL A 378 -12.35 -2.73 -9.41
C VAL A 378 -11.67 -1.47 -8.89
N ILE A 379 -11.83 -1.19 -7.59
CA ILE A 379 -11.17 -0.09 -6.90
C ILE A 379 -9.88 -0.60 -6.26
N GLY A 380 -8.77 0.12 -6.47
CA GLY A 380 -7.51 -0.06 -5.77
C GLY A 380 -7.27 1.02 -4.73
N ALA A 381 -6.19 0.89 -3.95
CA ALA A 381 -5.73 1.88 -2.98
C ALA A 381 -4.22 2.12 -3.12
N GLY A 382 -3.81 3.37 -3.12
CA GLY A 382 -2.42 3.82 -3.18
C GLY A 382 -2.29 5.21 -2.57
N GLU A 383 -1.13 5.54 -2.00
CA GLU A 383 -0.97 6.74 -1.18
C GLU A 383 -0.33 7.93 -1.90
N ASP A 384 0.38 7.70 -2.99
CA ASP A 384 1.17 8.74 -3.68
C ASP A 384 2.01 9.65 -2.74
N ALA A 385 2.51 9.06 -1.63
CA ALA A 385 3.14 9.79 -0.55
C ALA A 385 4.52 10.37 -0.91
N GLY A 386 4.97 11.32 -0.07
CA GLY A 386 6.18 12.10 -0.26
C GLY A 386 5.94 13.34 -1.10
N PHE A 387 4.67 13.66 -1.40
CA PHE A 387 4.16 14.89 -1.98
C PHE A 387 3.02 15.42 -1.12
N ILE A 388 2.69 16.69 -1.27
CA ILE A 388 1.44 17.34 -0.85
C ILE A 388 0.98 16.88 0.55
N TYR A 389 1.87 17.02 1.53
CA TYR A 389 1.64 16.69 2.95
C TYR A 389 1.42 15.20 3.26
N GLN A 390 1.59 14.27 2.31
CA GLN A 390 1.44 12.84 2.57
C GLN A 390 2.77 12.21 3.01
N VAL A 391 2.78 11.60 4.19
CA VAL A 391 3.93 10.87 4.75
C VAL A 391 3.78 9.39 4.42
N TYR A 392 4.87 8.75 3.98
CA TYR A 392 4.92 7.34 3.60
C TYR A 392 4.27 6.43 4.65
N GLY A 393 3.40 5.55 4.21
CA GLY A 393 2.65 4.63 5.03
C GLY A 393 1.45 5.24 5.74
N PHE A 394 1.57 6.46 6.27
CA PHE A 394 0.44 7.20 6.85
C PHE A 394 -0.58 7.59 5.77
N GLY A 395 -0.09 7.98 4.58
CA GLY A 395 -0.92 8.28 3.43
C GLY A 395 -1.83 7.12 3.06
N LEU A 396 -1.31 5.87 3.00
CA LEU A 396 -2.15 4.73 2.66
C LEU A 396 -3.28 4.50 3.68
N ILE A 397 -3.01 4.63 4.97
CA ILE A 397 -4.08 4.50 5.97
C ILE A 397 -5.09 5.64 5.81
N ARG A 398 -4.62 6.85 5.50
CA ARG A 398 -5.52 7.97 5.22
C ARG A 398 -6.36 7.73 3.97
N GLU A 399 -5.79 7.17 2.91
CA GLU A 399 -6.54 6.73 1.73
C GLU A 399 -7.69 5.76 2.10
N LEU A 400 -7.41 4.78 2.98
CA LEU A 400 -8.43 3.85 3.46
C LEU A 400 -9.54 4.55 4.26
N GLU A 401 -9.21 5.53 5.11
CA GLU A 401 -10.21 6.35 5.80
C GLU A 401 -11.06 7.17 4.80
N LEU A 402 -10.46 7.67 3.72
CA LEU A 402 -11.18 8.40 2.68
C LEU A 402 -12.10 7.48 1.88
N HIS A 403 -11.73 6.22 1.66
CA HIS A 403 -12.65 5.23 1.12
C HIS A 403 -13.86 5.00 2.06
N GLN A 404 -13.67 4.97 3.38
CA GLN A 404 -14.80 4.93 4.32
C GLN A 404 -15.65 6.21 4.24
N GLU A 405 -15.02 7.39 4.17
CA GLU A 405 -15.72 8.66 3.98
C GLU A 405 -16.52 8.69 2.68
N ALA A 406 -15.99 8.07 1.62
CA ALA A 406 -16.71 7.87 0.37
C ALA A 406 -17.94 6.94 0.51
N GLY A 407 -18.06 6.22 1.62
CA GLY A 407 -19.22 5.37 1.97
C GLY A 407 -19.02 3.88 1.75
N PHE A 408 -17.78 3.41 1.61
CA PHE A 408 -17.49 1.98 1.55
C PHE A 408 -17.45 1.37 2.96
N PRO A 409 -18.03 0.17 3.16
CA PRO A 409 -17.88 -0.54 4.43
C PRO A 409 -16.44 -1.02 4.62
N THR A 410 -15.97 -1.09 5.86
CA THR A 410 -14.57 -1.40 6.22
C THR A 410 -14.05 -2.69 5.56
N LEU A 411 -14.87 -3.72 5.46
CA LEU A 411 -14.50 -4.98 4.79
C LEU A 411 -14.12 -4.74 3.31
N LYS A 412 -14.83 -3.88 2.62
CA LYS A 412 -14.54 -3.48 1.24
C LYS A 412 -13.28 -2.63 1.15
N VAL A 413 -13.12 -1.70 2.07
CA VAL A 413 -11.92 -0.84 2.14
C VAL A 413 -10.66 -1.69 2.31
N LEU A 414 -10.67 -2.67 3.20
CA LEU A 414 -9.54 -3.60 3.36
C LEU A 414 -9.31 -4.45 2.10
N GLN A 415 -10.38 -4.87 1.40
CA GLN A 415 -10.28 -5.57 0.13
C GLN A 415 -9.61 -4.70 -0.94
N HIS A 416 -9.89 -3.38 -0.98
CA HIS A 416 -9.25 -2.46 -1.93
C HIS A 416 -7.72 -2.46 -1.78
N ALA A 417 -7.20 -2.40 -0.55
CA ALA A 417 -5.76 -2.37 -0.27
C ALA A 417 -5.09 -3.76 -0.25
N THR A 418 -5.83 -4.83 -0.48
CA THR A 418 -5.31 -6.21 -0.41
C THR A 418 -5.65 -7.01 -1.67
N ALA A 419 -6.77 -7.72 -1.70
CA ALA A 419 -7.13 -8.60 -2.81
C ALA A 419 -7.33 -7.86 -4.14
N ASN A 420 -7.96 -6.67 -4.14
CA ASN A 420 -8.12 -5.88 -5.36
C ASN A 420 -6.77 -5.39 -5.87
N ASN A 421 -5.91 -4.90 -4.97
CA ASN A 421 -4.57 -4.46 -5.36
C ASN A 421 -3.72 -5.61 -5.90
N ALA A 422 -3.83 -6.80 -5.33
CA ALA A 422 -3.19 -8.01 -5.87
C ALA A 422 -3.72 -8.35 -7.26
N LEU A 423 -5.03 -8.23 -7.51
CA LEU A 423 -5.65 -8.42 -8.83
C LEU A 423 -5.10 -7.40 -9.84
N ILE A 424 -5.04 -6.12 -9.48
CA ILE A 424 -4.52 -5.05 -10.33
C ILE A 424 -3.05 -5.27 -10.68
N LEU A 425 -2.27 -5.83 -9.75
CA LEU A 425 -0.87 -6.25 -9.99
C LEU A 425 -0.74 -7.56 -10.78
N GLY A 426 -1.83 -8.32 -10.98
CA GLY A 426 -1.78 -9.67 -11.56
C GLY A 426 -1.18 -10.72 -10.62
N GLN A 427 -1.31 -10.50 -9.32
CA GLN A 427 -0.76 -11.35 -8.27
C GLN A 427 -1.85 -11.96 -7.35
N GLN A 428 -3.08 -12.01 -7.81
CA GLN A 428 -4.24 -12.48 -7.06
C GLN A 428 -4.13 -13.94 -6.57
N GLU A 429 -3.24 -14.74 -7.15
CA GLU A 429 -2.98 -16.13 -6.72
C GLU A 429 -1.85 -16.23 -5.68
N ASN A 430 -1.16 -15.12 -5.40
CA ASN A 430 0.00 -15.11 -4.51
C ASN A 430 -0.13 -14.13 -3.36
N LEU A 431 -0.82 -13.00 -3.54
CA LEU A 431 -0.88 -11.88 -2.62
C LEU A 431 -2.32 -11.47 -2.28
N GLY A 432 -2.46 -10.67 -1.23
CA GLY A 432 -3.71 -10.00 -0.87
C GLY A 432 -4.70 -10.86 -0.09
N ARG A 433 -4.34 -12.09 0.29
CA ARG A 433 -5.21 -12.98 1.08
C ARG A 433 -4.44 -13.79 2.11
N VAL A 434 -5.09 -14.07 3.24
CA VAL A 434 -4.61 -15.01 4.26
C VAL A 434 -5.14 -16.40 3.92
N ARG A 435 -4.39 -17.15 3.10
CA ARG A 435 -4.84 -18.44 2.58
C ARG A 435 -3.66 -19.40 2.37
N PRO A 436 -3.82 -20.72 2.63
CA PRO A 436 -2.79 -21.70 2.29
C PRO A 436 -2.39 -21.62 0.81
N GLY A 437 -1.08 -21.69 0.55
CA GLY A 437 -0.47 -21.54 -0.77
C GLY A 437 -0.06 -20.11 -1.13
N TYR A 438 -0.61 -19.09 -0.47
CA TYR A 438 -0.26 -17.69 -0.69
C TYR A 438 1.08 -17.34 -0.03
N LEU A 439 1.72 -16.29 -0.52
CA LEU A 439 2.91 -15.72 0.14
C LEU A 439 2.54 -15.25 1.54
N ALA A 440 3.47 -15.45 2.47
CA ALA A 440 3.31 -14.99 3.83
C ALA A 440 3.65 -13.50 3.95
N ASP A 441 2.80 -12.70 3.32
CA ASP A 441 2.77 -11.24 3.41
C ASP A 441 1.56 -10.88 4.28
N LEU A 442 1.79 -10.63 5.58
CA LEU A 442 0.74 -10.49 6.61
C LEU A 442 1.00 -9.27 7.48
N VAL A 443 -0.07 -8.77 8.08
CA VAL A 443 -0.03 -7.76 9.15
C VAL A 443 -0.71 -8.30 10.41
N ILE A 444 -0.08 -8.10 11.57
CA ILE A 444 -0.65 -8.42 12.88
C ILE A 444 -0.95 -7.11 13.60
N LEU A 445 -2.22 -6.90 13.93
CA LEU A 445 -2.75 -5.68 14.53
C LEU A 445 -3.13 -5.90 16.00
N ASN A 446 -2.82 -4.94 16.85
CA ASN A 446 -3.19 -4.96 18.26
C ASN A 446 -4.68 -4.66 18.50
N GLY A 447 -5.42 -4.17 17.51
CA GLY A 447 -6.84 -3.86 17.58
C GLY A 447 -7.61 -4.40 16.37
N ASN A 448 -8.94 -4.29 16.43
CA ASN A 448 -9.85 -4.74 15.37
C ASN A 448 -9.93 -3.76 14.20
N PRO A 449 -9.34 -4.06 13.04
CA PRO A 449 -9.39 -3.15 11.89
C PRO A 449 -10.79 -3.03 11.26
N LEU A 450 -11.72 -3.92 11.60
CA LEU A 450 -13.10 -3.87 11.12
C LEU A 450 -13.96 -2.86 11.91
N GLU A 451 -13.55 -2.55 13.14
CA GLU A 451 -14.19 -1.52 13.97
C GLU A 451 -13.60 -0.13 13.71
N ASP A 452 -12.27 -0.04 13.62
CA ASP A 452 -11.57 1.23 13.43
C ASP A 452 -10.28 1.02 12.63
N LEU A 453 -10.19 1.63 11.44
CA LEU A 453 -8.97 1.61 10.63
C LEU A 453 -7.78 2.32 11.30
N LYS A 454 -8.03 3.21 12.26
CA LYS A 454 -6.97 3.91 13.00
C LYS A 454 -6.10 2.98 13.84
N VAL A 455 -6.52 1.72 14.01
CA VAL A 455 -5.66 0.68 14.63
C VAL A 455 -4.37 0.42 13.85
N PHE A 456 -4.25 0.86 12.61
CA PHE A 456 -3.00 0.80 11.86
C PHE A 456 -1.99 1.88 12.29
N TYR A 457 -2.45 3.03 12.78
CA TYR A 457 -1.56 4.09 13.23
C TYR A 457 -0.81 3.68 14.50
N PRO A 458 0.45 4.12 14.66
CA PRO A 458 1.18 3.91 15.89
C PRO A 458 0.48 4.59 17.06
N PRO A 459 0.54 3.99 18.27
CA PRO A 459 0.06 4.67 19.48
C PRO A 459 0.87 5.95 19.68
N ARG A 460 0.19 7.02 20.04
CA ARG A 460 0.86 8.29 20.36
C ARG A 460 1.66 8.16 21.65
N ALA A 461 2.81 8.81 21.72
CA ALA A 461 3.66 8.79 22.91
C ALA A 461 2.99 9.41 24.15
N ASP A 462 2.02 10.33 23.92
CA ASP A 462 1.23 11.01 24.96
C ASP A 462 -0.11 10.32 25.28
N ALA A 463 -0.48 9.27 24.55
CA ALA A 463 -1.71 8.53 24.83
C ALA A 463 -1.53 7.69 26.11
N ALA A 464 -2.36 7.95 27.13
CA ALA A 464 -2.48 7.04 28.28
C ALA A 464 -2.62 5.61 27.78
N ALA A 465 -1.87 4.67 28.36
CA ALA A 465 -1.78 3.28 27.96
C ALA A 465 -3.17 2.60 27.98
N GLY A 466 -3.92 2.81 26.89
CA GLY A 466 -5.07 2.01 26.54
C GLY A 466 -4.63 0.75 25.77
N PRO A 467 -5.49 -0.24 25.50
CA PRO A 467 -5.16 -1.39 24.66
C PRO A 467 -4.72 -0.85 23.30
N GLY A 468 -3.39 -0.76 23.13
CA GLY A 468 -2.75 0.03 22.12
C GLY A 468 -3.08 -0.45 20.72
N GLY A 469 -3.55 0.45 19.87
CA GLY A 469 -3.53 0.31 18.41
C GLY A 469 -2.10 0.10 17.88
N GLY A 470 -1.98 0.11 16.59
CA GLY A 470 -0.73 -0.06 15.89
C GLY A 470 -0.48 -1.47 15.40
N VAL A 471 0.35 -1.52 14.39
CA VAL A 471 0.87 -2.78 13.85
C VAL A 471 1.84 -3.38 14.86
N ALA A 472 1.61 -4.61 15.27
CA ALA A 472 2.54 -5.35 16.12
C ALA A 472 3.69 -5.94 15.29
N TRP A 473 3.33 -6.68 14.24
CA TRP A 473 4.28 -7.32 13.32
C TRP A 473 3.83 -7.14 11.87
N THR A 474 4.79 -6.87 11.02
CA THR A 474 4.62 -6.98 9.57
C THR A 474 5.44 -8.18 9.12
N ILE A 475 4.80 -9.12 8.44
CA ILE A 475 5.49 -10.29 7.88
C ILE A 475 5.51 -10.10 6.37
N LYS A 476 6.70 -9.98 5.80
CA LYS A 476 6.88 -9.83 4.37
C LYS A 476 7.72 -10.99 3.88
N ASP A 477 7.18 -11.77 2.98
CA ASP A 477 7.87 -12.92 2.40
C ASP A 477 8.32 -13.93 3.48
N GLY A 478 7.51 -14.11 4.53
CA GLY A 478 7.81 -14.97 5.69
C GLY A 478 8.83 -14.40 6.66
N ILE A 479 9.32 -13.19 6.45
CA ILE A 479 10.25 -12.51 7.35
C ILE A 479 9.46 -11.65 8.33
N PRO A 480 9.53 -11.87 9.65
CA PRO A 480 8.85 -11.06 10.64
C PRO A 480 9.62 -9.76 10.93
N TYR A 481 8.95 -8.64 10.82
CA TYR A 481 9.45 -7.32 11.19
C TYR A 481 8.64 -6.79 12.38
N ASP A 482 9.30 -6.50 13.51
CA ASP A 482 8.71 -5.78 14.64
C ASP A 482 8.39 -4.33 14.19
N ALA A 483 7.12 -4.07 13.95
CA ALA A 483 6.66 -2.78 13.43
C ALA A 483 6.88 -1.65 14.42
N GLN A 484 6.73 -1.92 15.72
CA GLN A 484 6.94 -0.91 16.76
C GLN A 484 8.43 -0.53 16.87
N ARG A 485 9.33 -1.50 16.68
CA ARG A 485 10.77 -1.23 16.59
C ARG A 485 11.09 -0.33 15.39
N LEU A 486 10.57 -0.66 14.21
CA LEU A 486 10.78 0.15 13.00
C LEU A 486 10.33 1.59 13.20
N LEU A 487 9.17 1.78 13.78
CA LEU A 487 8.62 3.11 14.05
C LEU A 487 9.41 3.89 15.11
N ARG A 488 9.96 3.20 16.13
CA ARG A 488 10.91 3.84 17.06
C ARG A 488 12.19 4.30 16.35
N GLU A 489 12.77 3.47 15.51
CA GLU A 489 13.96 3.81 14.72
C GLU A 489 13.70 4.99 13.78
N VAL A 490 12.49 5.09 13.18
CA VAL A 490 12.10 6.27 12.40
C VAL A 490 12.04 7.53 13.26
N ARG A 491 11.44 7.47 14.46
CA ARG A 491 11.40 8.64 15.36
C ARG A 491 12.80 9.12 15.74
N GLU A 492 13.73 8.20 16.00
CA GLU A 492 15.14 8.53 16.30
C GLU A 492 15.82 9.20 15.09
N LEU A 493 15.59 8.67 13.88
CA LEU A 493 16.10 9.21 12.63
C LEU A 493 15.59 10.64 12.40
N VAL A 494 14.27 10.86 12.52
CA VAL A 494 13.63 12.17 12.39
C VAL A 494 14.13 13.15 13.45
N SER A 495 14.18 12.72 14.71
CA SER A 495 14.68 13.57 15.81
C SER A 495 16.14 14.00 15.58
N THR A 496 16.99 13.09 15.11
CA THR A 496 18.39 13.38 14.79
C THR A 496 18.50 14.37 13.63
N ALA A 497 17.73 14.16 12.55
CA ALA A 497 17.70 15.06 11.41
C ALA A 497 17.22 16.47 11.80
N LYS A 498 16.18 16.58 12.65
CA LYS A 498 15.68 17.88 13.15
C LYS A 498 16.75 18.63 13.95
N ARG A 499 17.49 17.94 14.84
CA ARG A 499 18.60 18.56 15.59
C ARG A 499 19.73 19.05 14.68
N SER A 500 20.03 18.33 13.61
CA SER A 500 21.08 18.72 12.65
C SER A 500 20.66 19.91 11.77
N SER A 501 19.38 20.07 11.49
CA SER A 501 18.82 21.17 10.69
C SER A 501 18.67 22.47 11.49
N SER A 502 18.70 22.41 12.84
CA SER A 502 18.58 23.56 13.74
C SER A 502 19.93 24.22 14.09
N ARG A 503 21.02 23.61 13.65
CA ARG A 503 22.39 24.12 13.77
C ARG A 503 22.84 24.77 12.47
#